data_a2640672b1f412998fc61df4c921078a
#
_entry.id   a2640672b1f412998fc61df4c921078a
#
_cell.length_a   1.000
_cell.length_b   1.000
_cell.length_c   1.000
_cell.angle_alpha   90.00
_cell.angle_beta   90.00
_cell.angle_gamma   90.00
#
_symmetry.space_group_name_H-M   'P 1'
#
loop_
_entity.id
_entity.type
_entity.pdbx_description
1 polymer ?
#
loop_
_entity_poly.entity_id
_entity_poly.type
_entity_poly.pdbx_seq_one_letter_code
_entity_poly.pdbx_strand_id
1 'polypeptide(L)'
;QERDVAKKWKRYNVQLAIIGIENQTAVEKKMPFRLIGYDGASYKSQLQANAAPIAPVVTIVLYFGEKHWCKERNIKSLMNIPKELDPYVNDYKMEVFEIAWLTDEQLEMFKSDFKVVARFFVNKRRNPDYVADDPTEIQHVDEVLKLLSVMTGDRDYEKVICDEMKGQVKSMCDVAERLKNIGRQEGFQEGRSEERIKAVKFAISLGASEEKILTQYSREEYEKALALMKS
;
A
#
# COMPACT_ATOMS: atom_id res chain seq x y z
N GLN A 1 -4.79 17.92 7.28
CA GLN A 1 -4.05 16.68 7.05
C GLN A 1 -4.38 15.75 8.22
N GLU A 2 -4.80 14.53 7.96
CA GLU A 2 -5.20 13.55 8.97
C GLU A 2 -4.09 12.51 9.13
N ARG A 3 -4.00 11.91 10.32
CA ARG A 3 -3.13 10.78 10.64
C ARG A 3 -3.72 9.50 10.03
N ASP A 4 -2.89 8.59 9.53
CA ASP A 4 -3.36 7.33 8.93
C ASP A 4 -4.18 6.50 9.92
N VAL A 5 -3.68 6.32 11.12
CA VAL A 5 -4.37 5.56 12.18
C VAL A 5 -4.15 6.21 13.53
N ALA A 6 -5.20 6.28 14.36
CA ALA A 6 -5.10 6.61 15.78
C ALA A 6 -5.96 5.65 16.61
N LYS A 7 -5.35 4.97 17.56
CA LYS A 7 -6.00 4.02 18.47
C LYS A 7 -5.88 4.48 19.91
N LYS A 8 -6.96 4.32 20.68
CA LYS A 8 -6.96 4.57 22.13
C LYS A 8 -6.65 3.28 22.86
N TRP A 9 -5.53 3.22 23.57
CA TRP A 9 -5.21 2.11 24.43
C TRP A 9 -5.92 2.27 25.77
N LYS A 10 -6.81 1.34 26.11
CA LYS A 10 -7.62 1.38 27.33
C LYS A 10 -7.42 0.10 28.15
N ARG A 11 -7.48 0.24 29.47
CA ARG A 11 -7.54 -0.85 30.42
C ARG A 11 -8.61 -0.53 31.46
N TYR A 12 -9.58 -1.42 31.66
CA TYR A 12 -10.69 -1.23 32.64
C TYR A 12 -11.39 0.14 32.47
N ASN A 13 -11.71 0.53 31.25
CA ASN A 13 -12.32 1.84 30.89
C ASN A 13 -11.43 3.08 31.14
N VAL A 14 -10.18 2.93 31.59
CA VAL A 14 -9.21 4.02 31.70
C VAL A 14 -8.41 4.08 30.40
N GLN A 15 -8.34 5.26 29.78
CA GLN A 15 -7.49 5.51 28.61
C GLN A 15 -6.04 5.65 29.07
N LEU A 16 -5.18 4.71 28.70
CA LEU A 16 -3.77 4.70 29.07
C LEU A 16 -2.90 5.51 28.11
N ALA A 17 -3.21 5.45 26.79
CA ALA A 17 -2.48 6.19 25.78
C ALA A 17 -3.33 6.36 24.52
N ILE A 18 -2.90 7.30 23.65
CA ILE A 18 -3.30 7.39 22.25
C ILE A 18 -2.10 7.00 21.42
N ILE A 19 -2.24 5.96 20.59
CA ILE A 19 -1.18 5.51 19.69
C ILE A 19 -1.54 5.90 18.27
N GLY A 20 -0.70 6.72 17.66
CA GLY A 20 -0.77 7.10 16.25
C GLY A 20 0.17 6.24 15.42
N ILE A 21 -0.26 5.92 14.20
CA ILE A 21 0.54 5.19 13.21
C ILE A 21 0.52 5.98 11.92
N GLU A 22 1.70 6.18 11.33
CA GLU A 22 1.91 6.74 10.01
C GLU A 22 2.64 5.70 9.15
N ASN A 23 2.07 5.35 8.01
CA ASN A 23 2.68 4.42 7.07
C ASN A 23 3.43 5.19 5.97
N GLN A 24 4.69 4.83 5.73
CA GLN A 24 5.55 5.52 4.76
C GLN A 24 6.32 4.52 3.90
N THR A 25 6.32 4.73 2.58
CA THR A 25 7.13 3.97 1.62
C THR A 25 8.37 4.74 1.18
N ALA A 26 8.35 6.07 1.34
CA ALA A 26 9.46 6.97 1.03
C ALA A 26 9.84 7.79 2.25
N VAL A 27 11.09 8.24 2.28
CA VAL A 27 11.61 9.09 3.37
C VAL A 27 11.06 10.50 3.24
N GLU A 28 10.22 10.91 4.17
CA GLU A 28 9.67 12.27 4.28
C GLU A 28 10.50 13.09 5.27
N LYS A 29 11.27 14.05 4.74
CA LYS A 29 12.20 14.88 5.54
C LYS A 29 11.51 15.71 6.63
N LYS A 30 10.27 16.13 6.39
CA LYS A 30 9.49 16.97 7.31
C LYS A 30 8.57 16.18 8.22
N MET A 31 8.72 14.84 8.24
CA MET A 31 7.87 13.97 9.05
C MET A 31 7.82 14.37 10.53
N PRO A 32 8.92 14.76 11.22
CA PRO A 32 8.85 15.19 12.62
C PRO A 32 7.90 16.36 12.85
N PHE A 33 7.81 17.31 11.89
CA PHE A 33 6.87 18.44 11.99
C PHE A 33 5.41 18.02 11.78
N ARG A 34 5.17 17.00 10.95
CA ARG A 34 3.81 16.43 10.80
C ARG A 34 3.37 15.75 12.09
N LEU A 35 4.24 14.96 12.68
CA LEU A 35 3.91 14.18 13.88
C LEU A 35 3.63 15.07 15.09
N ILE A 36 4.46 16.10 15.35
CA ILE A 36 4.19 17.05 16.45
C ILE A 36 2.84 17.76 16.26
N GLY A 37 2.45 18.05 15.01
CA GLY A 37 1.13 18.60 14.68
C GLY A 37 -0.02 17.65 15.05
N TYR A 38 0.12 16.38 14.74
CA TYR A 38 -0.88 15.36 15.08
C TYR A 38 -0.99 15.10 16.57
N ASP A 39 0.15 15.04 17.26
CA ASP A 39 0.19 14.84 18.70
C ASP A 39 -0.40 16.05 19.43
N GLY A 40 -0.05 17.26 18.97
CA GLY A 40 -0.63 18.50 19.47
C GLY A 40 -2.16 18.56 19.28
N ALA A 41 -2.68 18.15 18.11
CA ALA A 41 -4.11 18.06 17.87
C ALA A 41 -4.78 17.02 18.80
N SER A 42 -4.12 15.90 19.05
CA SER A 42 -4.62 14.85 19.95
C SER A 42 -4.68 15.34 21.42
N TYR A 43 -3.67 16.08 21.89
CA TYR A 43 -3.70 16.72 23.21
C TYR A 43 -4.78 17.81 23.29
N LYS A 44 -4.89 18.66 22.26
CA LYS A 44 -5.94 19.68 22.19
C LYS A 44 -7.34 19.07 22.27
N SER A 45 -7.57 17.97 21.56
CA SER A 45 -8.86 17.25 21.61
C SER A 45 -9.17 16.72 23.01
N GLN A 46 -8.19 16.21 23.74
CA GLN A 46 -8.37 15.76 25.13
C GLN A 46 -8.74 16.92 26.05
N LEU A 47 -8.08 18.08 25.90
CA LEU A 47 -8.39 19.28 26.68
C LEU A 47 -9.81 19.80 26.40
N GLN A 48 -10.22 19.83 25.13
CA GLN A 48 -11.57 20.24 24.74
C GLN A 48 -12.64 19.29 25.28
N ALA A 49 -12.34 18.00 25.41
CA ALA A 49 -13.23 17.01 25.99
C ALA A 49 -13.19 16.96 27.53
N ASN A 50 -12.47 17.88 28.19
CA ASN A 50 -12.23 17.89 29.63
C ASN A 50 -11.73 16.54 30.15
N ALA A 51 -10.90 15.83 29.37
CA ALA A 51 -10.35 14.55 29.78
C ALA A 51 -9.41 14.71 30.98
N ALA A 52 -9.60 13.89 32.00
CA ALA A 52 -8.74 13.85 33.18
C ALA A 52 -8.59 12.40 33.65
N PRO A 53 -7.37 11.88 33.81
CA PRO A 53 -6.09 12.51 33.43
C PRO A 53 -5.90 12.60 31.92
N ILE A 54 -5.03 13.51 31.46
CA ILE A 54 -4.60 13.59 30.06
C ILE A 54 -3.73 12.35 29.75
N ALA A 55 -4.13 11.59 28.75
CA ALA A 55 -3.39 10.42 28.31
C ALA A 55 -2.21 10.82 27.40
N PRO A 56 -1.03 10.18 27.52
CA PRO A 56 0.08 10.41 26.62
C PRO A 56 -0.29 10.04 25.19
N VAL A 57 0.28 10.78 24.23
CA VAL A 57 0.17 10.51 22.80
C VAL A 57 1.52 10.01 22.30
N VAL A 58 1.53 8.88 21.62
CA VAL A 58 2.71 8.28 21.03
C VAL A 58 2.43 8.03 19.55
N THR A 59 3.21 8.65 18.66
CA THR A 59 3.09 8.40 17.22
C THR A 59 4.34 7.70 16.72
N ILE A 60 4.14 6.58 16.02
CA ILE A 60 5.19 5.79 15.39
C ILE A 60 5.06 5.84 13.87
N VAL A 61 6.19 5.81 13.18
CA VAL A 61 6.27 5.70 11.72
C VAL A 61 6.62 4.26 11.37
N LEU A 62 5.75 3.58 10.61
CA LEU A 62 6.04 2.31 9.99
C LEU A 62 6.59 2.59 8.59
N TYR A 63 7.88 2.35 8.41
CA TYR A 63 8.57 2.61 7.16
C TYR A 63 8.81 1.31 6.39
N PHE A 64 8.25 1.23 5.19
CA PHE A 64 8.28 0.04 4.33
C PHE A 64 9.33 0.13 3.21
N GLY A 65 10.13 1.20 3.17
CA GLY A 65 11.10 1.43 2.10
C GLY A 65 12.26 0.43 2.12
N GLU A 66 12.79 0.14 0.92
CA GLU A 66 13.92 -0.78 0.73
C GLU A 66 15.26 -0.22 1.21
N LYS A 67 15.37 1.12 1.33
CA LYS A 67 16.57 1.79 1.86
C LYS A 67 16.33 2.17 3.31
N HIS A 68 17.40 2.23 4.11
CA HIS A 68 17.29 2.72 5.48
C HIS A 68 16.76 4.15 5.55
N TRP A 69 16.05 4.44 6.63
CA TRP A 69 15.66 5.80 6.95
C TRP A 69 16.91 6.62 7.32
N CYS A 70 17.44 7.36 6.36
CA CYS A 70 18.71 8.09 6.48
C CYS A 70 18.54 9.59 6.81
N LYS A 71 17.33 10.03 7.20
CA LYS A 71 17.04 11.43 7.51
C LYS A 71 16.82 11.63 9.00
N GLU A 72 16.94 12.90 9.39
CA GLU A 72 16.78 13.34 10.76
C GLU A 72 15.43 12.90 11.34
N ARG A 73 15.45 12.47 12.60
CA ARG A 73 14.28 11.95 13.32
C ARG A 73 13.78 12.91 14.38
N ASN A 74 14.27 14.16 14.38
CA ASN A 74 13.89 15.18 15.35
C ASN A 74 13.78 16.56 14.70
N ILE A 75 12.97 17.46 15.30
CA ILE A 75 12.69 18.76 14.70
C ILE A 75 13.86 19.74 14.81
N LYS A 76 14.65 19.69 15.89
CA LYS A 76 15.76 20.63 16.09
C LYS A 76 16.79 20.54 14.97
N SER A 77 17.13 19.33 14.52
CA SER A 77 18.09 19.13 13.44
C SER A 77 17.59 19.57 12.06
N LEU A 78 16.29 19.82 11.92
CA LEU A 78 15.67 20.34 10.70
C LEU A 78 15.53 21.87 10.68
N MET A 79 15.88 22.53 11.78
CA MET A 79 15.77 23.98 11.93
C MET A 79 17.14 24.65 11.97
N ASN A 80 17.20 25.87 11.48
CA ASN A 80 18.39 26.73 11.70
C ASN A 80 18.16 27.58 12.96
N ILE A 81 18.62 27.06 14.11
CA ILE A 81 18.39 27.69 15.41
C ILE A 81 19.62 28.53 15.80
N PRO A 82 19.48 29.86 16.03
CA PRO A 82 20.51 30.66 16.61
C PRO A 82 20.94 30.09 17.98
N LYS A 83 22.24 30.16 18.30
CA LYS A 83 22.81 29.58 19.53
C LYS A 83 22.10 30.06 20.80
N GLU A 84 21.74 31.34 20.81
CA GLU A 84 21.06 31.99 21.93
C GLU A 84 19.64 31.45 22.17
N LEU A 85 18.99 30.92 21.12
CA LEU A 85 17.63 30.38 21.19
C LEU A 85 17.61 28.88 21.40
N ASP A 86 18.71 28.18 21.15
CA ASP A 86 18.72 26.70 21.24
C ASP A 86 18.26 26.16 22.61
N PRO A 87 18.62 26.76 23.78
CA PRO A 87 18.13 26.28 25.07
C PRO A 87 16.59 26.39 25.26
N TYR A 88 15.94 27.28 24.50
CA TYR A 88 14.50 27.55 24.62
C TYR A 88 13.64 26.81 23.59
N VAL A 89 14.26 26.19 22.60
CA VAL A 89 13.57 25.42 21.60
C VAL A 89 13.42 23.98 22.07
N ASN A 90 12.19 23.53 22.27
CA ASN A 90 11.92 22.13 22.58
C ASN A 90 12.18 21.24 21.37
N ASP A 91 12.79 20.09 21.60
CA ASP A 91 12.94 19.07 20.57
C ASP A 91 11.75 18.11 20.59
N TYR A 92 11.42 17.58 19.42
CA TYR A 92 10.44 16.51 19.27
C TYR A 92 11.09 15.41 18.43
N LYS A 93 11.18 14.21 19.01
CA LYS A 93 11.73 13.02 18.36
C LYS A 93 10.61 12.13 17.85
N MET A 94 10.82 11.55 16.68
CA MET A 94 9.94 10.52 16.13
C MET A 94 10.57 9.14 16.21
N GLU A 95 9.74 8.14 16.39
CA GLU A 95 10.14 6.73 16.36
C GLU A 95 9.81 6.15 14.98
N VAL A 96 10.83 5.57 14.33
CA VAL A 96 10.71 4.95 13.00
C VAL A 96 11.02 3.47 13.11
N PHE A 97 10.05 2.65 12.74
CA PHE A 97 10.19 1.21 12.61
C PHE A 97 10.36 0.86 11.14
N GLU A 98 11.56 0.42 10.78
CA GLU A 98 11.92 0.06 9.41
C GLU A 98 11.49 -1.38 9.11
N ILE A 99 10.24 -1.54 8.63
CA ILE A 99 9.58 -2.84 8.50
C ILE A 99 10.32 -3.78 7.56
N ALA A 100 10.81 -3.28 6.44
CA ALA A 100 11.58 -4.09 5.49
C ALA A 100 12.96 -4.54 6.02
N TRP A 101 13.40 -4.02 7.18
CA TRP A 101 14.69 -4.30 7.81
C TRP A 101 14.59 -5.10 9.11
N LEU A 102 13.40 -5.57 9.44
CA LEU A 102 13.19 -6.44 10.60
C LEU A 102 13.98 -7.75 10.45
N THR A 103 14.48 -8.25 11.59
CA THR A 103 15.08 -9.59 11.65
C THR A 103 14.00 -10.67 11.69
N ASP A 104 14.39 -11.91 11.43
CA ASP A 104 13.45 -13.02 11.46
C ASP A 104 12.89 -13.23 12.88
N GLU A 105 13.70 -12.99 13.93
CA GLU A 105 13.26 -13.03 15.33
C GLU A 105 12.23 -11.93 15.63
N GLN A 106 12.41 -10.73 15.08
CA GLN A 106 11.47 -9.64 15.24
C GLN A 106 10.16 -9.93 14.50
N LEU A 107 10.21 -10.56 13.32
CA LEU A 107 9.02 -10.99 12.59
C LEU A 107 8.20 -12.00 13.41
N GLU A 108 8.86 -12.94 14.11
CA GLU A 108 8.19 -13.92 14.95
C GLU A 108 7.47 -13.32 16.17
N MET A 109 7.78 -12.07 16.56
CA MET A 109 7.09 -11.37 17.65
C MET A 109 5.67 -10.95 17.28
N PHE A 110 5.37 -10.77 15.99
CA PHE A 110 4.02 -10.40 15.54
C PHE A 110 3.06 -11.59 15.64
N LYS A 111 1.89 -11.34 16.22
CA LYS A 111 0.82 -12.35 16.42
C LYS A 111 -0.40 -12.11 15.53
N SER A 112 -0.38 -11.09 14.69
CA SER A 112 -1.46 -10.73 13.78
C SER A 112 -1.03 -10.91 12.33
N ASP A 113 -1.96 -10.76 11.41
CA ASP A 113 -1.72 -10.80 9.96
C ASP A 113 -0.65 -9.80 9.50
N PHE A 114 -0.35 -8.78 10.32
CA PHE A 114 0.77 -7.87 10.05
C PHE A 114 2.11 -8.60 9.90
N LYS A 115 2.27 -9.78 10.52
CA LYS A 115 3.44 -10.64 10.33
C LYS A 115 3.65 -11.00 8.84
N VAL A 116 2.57 -11.35 8.15
CA VAL A 116 2.60 -11.70 6.71
C VAL A 116 3.03 -10.49 5.89
N VAL A 117 2.46 -9.32 6.19
CA VAL A 117 2.83 -8.04 5.54
C VAL A 117 4.30 -7.72 5.77
N ALA A 118 4.76 -7.75 7.03
CA ALA A 118 6.15 -7.43 7.36
C ALA A 118 7.13 -8.40 6.69
N ARG A 119 6.82 -9.70 6.69
CA ARG A 119 7.63 -10.74 6.02
C ARG A 119 7.70 -10.52 4.52
N PHE A 120 6.60 -10.09 3.90
CA PHE A 120 6.59 -9.72 2.48
C PHE A 120 7.63 -8.63 2.19
N PHE A 121 7.63 -7.52 2.93
CA PHE A 121 8.57 -6.41 2.69
C PHE A 121 10.03 -6.79 2.99
N VAL A 122 10.28 -7.59 4.03
CA VAL A 122 11.62 -8.11 4.32
C VAL A 122 12.14 -8.95 3.17
N ASN A 123 11.32 -9.87 2.65
CA ASN A 123 11.70 -10.74 1.55
C ASN A 123 11.85 -9.98 0.23
N LYS A 124 10.94 -9.04 -0.06
CA LYS A 124 11.00 -8.19 -1.25
C LYS A 124 12.28 -7.35 -1.31
N ARG A 125 12.70 -6.79 -0.16
CA ARG A 125 13.98 -6.10 -0.04
C ARG A 125 15.19 -7.03 -0.27
N ARG A 126 15.14 -8.26 0.28
CA ARG A 126 16.20 -9.26 0.12
C ARG A 126 16.31 -9.78 -1.31
N ASN A 127 15.16 -9.91 -1.98
CA ASN A 127 15.04 -10.39 -3.36
C ASN A 127 13.99 -9.56 -4.12
N PRO A 128 14.37 -8.68 -5.04
CA PRO A 128 13.43 -7.88 -5.85
C PRO A 128 12.42 -8.71 -6.64
N ASP A 129 12.79 -9.96 -7.00
CA ASP A 129 11.93 -10.89 -7.75
C ASP A 129 11.10 -11.80 -6.82
N TYR A 130 11.08 -11.49 -5.52
CA TYR A 130 10.31 -12.28 -4.56
C TYR A 130 8.83 -12.33 -4.93
N VAL A 131 8.34 -13.55 -5.07
CA VAL A 131 6.91 -13.86 -5.21
C VAL A 131 6.40 -14.24 -3.83
N ALA A 132 5.29 -13.63 -3.42
CA ALA A 132 4.72 -13.88 -2.11
C ALA A 132 4.15 -15.31 -2.02
N ASP A 133 4.87 -16.20 -1.36
CA ASP A 133 4.55 -17.63 -1.23
C ASP A 133 4.38 -18.08 0.23
N ASP A 134 4.05 -17.13 1.13
CA ASP A 134 3.83 -17.42 2.56
C ASP A 134 2.54 -18.22 2.74
N PRO A 135 2.61 -19.47 3.26
CA PRO A 135 1.45 -20.32 3.48
C PRO A 135 0.68 -19.97 4.77
N THR A 136 1.15 -19.00 5.55
CA THR A 136 0.50 -18.60 6.80
C THR A 136 -0.94 -18.16 6.53
N GLU A 137 -1.89 -18.73 7.31
CA GLU A 137 -3.29 -18.36 7.20
C GLU A 137 -3.52 -16.91 7.63
N ILE A 138 -4.23 -16.15 6.80
CA ILE A 138 -4.57 -14.75 6.99
C ILE A 138 -6.02 -14.68 7.46
N GLN A 139 -6.26 -13.99 8.59
CA GLN A 139 -7.61 -13.83 9.15
C GLN A 139 -8.37 -12.68 8.47
N HIS A 140 -7.66 -11.63 8.04
CA HIS A 140 -8.21 -10.40 7.47
C HIS A 140 -7.59 -10.15 6.08
N VAL A 141 -7.95 -11.00 5.12
CA VAL A 141 -7.36 -11.00 3.77
C VAL A 141 -7.54 -9.65 3.07
N ASP A 142 -8.75 -9.07 3.12
CA ASP A 142 -9.05 -7.81 2.45
C ASP A 142 -8.17 -6.66 2.98
N GLU A 143 -7.95 -6.60 4.30
CA GLU A 143 -7.12 -5.59 4.95
C GLU A 143 -5.64 -5.75 4.60
N VAL A 144 -5.14 -6.99 4.59
CA VAL A 144 -3.76 -7.32 4.20
C VAL A 144 -3.52 -6.92 2.75
N LEU A 145 -4.41 -7.29 1.83
CA LEU A 145 -4.25 -6.99 0.41
C LEU A 145 -4.38 -5.49 0.12
N LYS A 146 -5.30 -4.77 0.81
CA LYS A 146 -5.37 -3.30 0.72
C LYS A 146 -4.09 -2.63 1.19
N LEU A 147 -3.53 -3.09 2.31
CA LEU A 147 -2.27 -2.55 2.82
C LEU A 147 -1.12 -2.82 1.82
N LEU A 148 -1.03 -4.03 1.28
CA LEU A 148 -0.03 -4.36 0.26
C LEU A 148 -0.21 -3.50 -0.99
N SER A 149 -1.44 -3.36 -1.52
CA SER A 149 -1.72 -2.51 -2.69
C SER A 149 -1.25 -1.07 -2.46
N VAL A 150 -1.60 -0.48 -1.33
CA VAL A 150 -1.21 0.91 -1.01
C VAL A 150 0.29 1.06 -0.83
N MET A 151 0.94 0.13 -0.11
CA MET A 151 2.37 0.23 0.21
C MET A 151 3.28 -0.13 -0.96
N THR A 152 2.87 -1.02 -1.85
CA THR A 152 3.64 -1.38 -3.05
C THR A 152 3.31 -0.52 -4.27
N GLY A 153 2.14 0.11 -4.28
CA GLY A 153 1.55 0.76 -5.46
C GLY A 153 1.00 -0.22 -6.49
N ASP A 154 0.99 -1.52 -6.18
CA ASP A 154 0.51 -2.58 -7.05
C ASP A 154 -1.00 -2.80 -6.84
N ARG A 155 -1.79 -2.40 -7.83
CA ARG A 155 -3.25 -2.52 -7.81
C ARG A 155 -3.77 -3.93 -8.13
N ASP A 156 -2.92 -4.84 -8.53
CA ASP A 156 -3.35 -6.21 -8.82
C ASP A 156 -3.88 -6.92 -7.58
N TYR A 157 -3.39 -6.53 -6.39
CA TYR A 157 -3.98 -6.99 -5.12
C TYR A 157 -5.46 -6.62 -4.98
N GLU A 158 -5.88 -5.45 -5.51
CA GLU A 158 -7.30 -5.03 -5.48
C GLU A 158 -8.17 -5.91 -6.38
N LYS A 159 -7.62 -6.43 -7.49
CA LYS A 159 -8.32 -7.39 -8.36
C LYS A 159 -8.70 -8.66 -7.59
N VAL A 160 -7.78 -9.15 -6.73
CA VAL A 160 -8.05 -10.33 -5.89
C VAL A 160 -9.18 -10.05 -4.89
N ILE A 161 -9.23 -8.85 -4.30
CA ILE A 161 -10.29 -8.45 -3.36
C ILE A 161 -11.66 -8.41 -4.05
N CYS A 162 -11.70 -7.92 -5.28
CA CYS A 162 -12.93 -7.76 -6.06
C CYS A 162 -13.38 -9.06 -6.76
N ASP A 163 -12.56 -10.12 -6.72
CA ASP A 163 -12.86 -11.39 -7.38
C ASP A 163 -13.96 -12.15 -6.64
N GLU A 164 -14.87 -12.77 -7.40
CA GLU A 164 -15.96 -13.60 -6.85
C GLU A 164 -15.43 -14.78 -6.00
N MET A 165 -14.23 -15.26 -6.29
CA MET A 165 -13.58 -16.37 -5.59
C MET A 165 -12.70 -15.94 -4.41
N LYS A 166 -12.74 -14.67 -3.99
CA LYS A 166 -11.92 -14.16 -2.88
C LYS A 166 -12.09 -14.97 -1.58
N GLY A 167 -13.26 -15.52 -1.33
CA GLY A 167 -13.53 -16.36 -0.15
C GLY A 167 -12.71 -17.65 -0.07
N GLN A 168 -12.01 -18.02 -1.14
CA GLN A 168 -11.09 -19.16 -1.18
C GLN A 168 -9.64 -18.77 -0.87
N VAL A 169 -9.33 -17.47 -0.85
CA VAL A 169 -8.00 -16.95 -0.54
C VAL A 169 -7.81 -16.94 0.97
N LYS A 170 -6.82 -17.66 1.46
CA LYS A 170 -6.50 -17.79 2.89
C LYS A 170 -5.05 -17.50 3.21
N SER A 171 -4.17 -17.43 2.22
CA SER A 171 -2.72 -17.24 2.38
C SER A 171 -2.14 -16.43 1.22
N MET A 172 -0.89 -16.00 1.34
CA MET A 172 -0.21 -15.35 0.21
C MET A 172 0.07 -16.31 -0.94
N CYS A 173 0.18 -17.61 -0.69
CA CYS A 173 0.24 -18.62 -1.76
C CYS A 173 -1.03 -18.58 -2.63
N ASP A 174 -2.21 -18.52 -2.00
CA ASP A 174 -3.48 -18.45 -2.73
C ASP A 174 -3.60 -17.12 -3.50
N VAL A 175 -3.12 -16.03 -2.90
CA VAL A 175 -3.03 -14.71 -3.57
C VAL A 175 -2.18 -14.79 -4.83
N ALA A 176 -0.98 -15.37 -4.73
CA ALA A 176 -0.06 -15.51 -5.86
C ALA A 176 -0.66 -16.39 -6.97
N GLU A 177 -1.29 -17.50 -6.63
CA GLU A 177 -2.00 -18.35 -7.60
C GLU A 177 -3.15 -17.59 -8.27
N ARG A 178 -3.91 -16.81 -7.50
CA ARG A 178 -5.02 -16.05 -8.03
C ARG A 178 -4.56 -14.94 -8.97
N LEU A 179 -3.54 -14.19 -8.61
CA LEU A 179 -2.92 -13.18 -9.48
C LEU A 179 -2.41 -13.78 -10.79
N LYS A 180 -1.76 -14.95 -10.71
CA LYS A 180 -1.31 -15.69 -11.90
C LYS A 180 -2.49 -16.08 -12.81
N ASN A 181 -3.60 -16.52 -12.23
CA ASN A 181 -4.79 -16.91 -12.99
C ASN A 181 -5.46 -15.69 -13.64
N ILE A 182 -5.58 -14.57 -12.91
CA ILE A 182 -6.09 -13.29 -13.42
C ILE A 182 -5.23 -12.83 -14.61
N GLY A 183 -3.91 -12.75 -14.44
CA GLY A 183 -3.00 -12.34 -15.50
C GLY A 183 -3.05 -13.27 -16.73
N ARG A 184 -3.21 -14.58 -16.52
CA ARG A 184 -3.39 -15.55 -17.61
C ARG A 184 -4.70 -15.31 -18.38
N GLN A 185 -5.79 -15.02 -17.67
CA GLN A 185 -7.09 -14.73 -18.30
C GLN A 185 -7.04 -13.41 -19.07
N GLU A 186 -6.44 -12.35 -18.48
CA GLU A 186 -6.25 -11.07 -19.14
C GLU A 186 -5.42 -11.23 -20.41
N GLY A 187 -4.24 -11.87 -20.33
CA GLY A 187 -3.40 -12.12 -21.50
C GLY A 187 -4.06 -12.96 -22.58
N PHE A 188 -4.90 -13.95 -22.21
CA PHE A 188 -5.68 -14.71 -23.18
C PHE A 188 -6.73 -13.84 -23.89
N GLN A 189 -7.43 -12.97 -23.14
CA GLN A 189 -8.42 -12.06 -23.73
C GLN A 189 -7.77 -11.01 -24.63
N GLU A 190 -6.64 -10.45 -24.20
CA GLU A 190 -5.86 -9.50 -25.02
C GLU A 190 -5.37 -10.14 -26.30
N GLY A 191 -4.72 -11.31 -26.23
CA GLY A 191 -4.26 -12.05 -27.40
C GLY A 191 -5.38 -12.38 -28.37
N ARG A 192 -6.54 -12.81 -27.86
CA ARG A 192 -7.73 -13.08 -28.67
C ARG A 192 -8.27 -11.81 -29.32
N SER A 193 -8.28 -10.68 -28.60
CA SER A 193 -8.70 -9.39 -29.15
C SER A 193 -7.75 -8.92 -30.26
N GLU A 194 -6.42 -9.04 -30.05
CA GLU A 194 -5.43 -8.70 -31.06
C GLU A 194 -5.57 -9.56 -32.34
N GLU A 195 -5.76 -10.87 -32.19
CA GLU A 195 -5.98 -11.77 -33.33
C GLU A 195 -7.24 -11.38 -34.11
N ARG A 196 -8.33 -11.04 -33.44
CA ARG A 196 -9.57 -10.59 -34.08
C ARG A 196 -9.36 -9.27 -34.81
N ILE A 197 -8.64 -8.31 -34.24
CA ILE A 197 -8.28 -7.04 -34.91
C ILE A 197 -7.40 -7.31 -36.15
N LYS A 198 -6.41 -8.21 -36.05
CA LYS A 198 -5.58 -8.63 -37.21
C LYS A 198 -6.41 -9.25 -38.31
N ALA A 199 -7.38 -10.12 -37.96
CA ALA A 199 -8.29 -10.71 -38.91
C ALA A 199 -9.18 -9.68 -39.64
N VAL A 200 -9.68 -8.68 -38.90
CA VAL A 200 -10.44 -7.56 -39.45
C VAL A 200 -9.57 -6.73 -40.42
N LYS A 201 -8.33 -6.39 -40.02
CA LYS A 201 -7.39 -5.70 -40.89
C LYS A 201 -7.15 -6.45 -42.22
N PHE A 202 -6.98 -7.77 -42.12
CA PHE A 202 -6.81 -8.63 -43.28
C PHE A 202 -8.08 -8.63 -44.15
N ALA A 203 -9.27 -8.75 -43.59
CA ALA A 203 -10.52 -8.68 -44.32
C ALA A 203 -10.69 -7.33 -45.08
N ILE A 204 -10.37 -6.21 -44.41
CA ILE A 204 -10.38 -4.87 -45.03
C ILE A 204 -9.38 -4.81 -46.22
N SER A 205 -8.18 -5.34 -46.05
CA SER A 205 -7.15 -5.34 -47.11
C SER A 205 -7.58 -6.16 -48.34
N LEU A 206 -8.44 -7.15 -48.16
CA LEU A 206 -9.05 -7.95 -49.24
C LEU A 206 -10.28 -7.29 -49.87
N GLY A 207 -10.67 -6.08 -49.42
CA GLY A 207 -11.81 -5.34 -49.97
C GLY A 207 -13.17 -5.79 -49.46
N ALA A 208 -13.23 -6.50 -48.30
CA ALA A 208 -14.51 -6.85 -47.70
C ALA A 208 -15.26 -5.59 -47.24
N SER A 209 -16.57 -5.54 -47.53
CA SER A 209 -17.40 -4.41 -47.07
C SER A 209 -17.57 -4.39 -45.57
N GLU A 210 -17.75 -3.18 -44.99
CA GLU A 210 -18.04 -3.00 -43.54
C GLU A 210 -19.18 -3.89 -43.08
N GLU A 211 -20.29 -3.94 -43.81
CA GLU A 211 -21.45 -4.77 -43.49
C GLU A 211 -21.07 -6.24 -43.31
N LYS A 212 -20.26 -6.79 -44.23
CA LYS A 212 -19.78 -8.17 -44.14
C LYS A 212 -18.90 -8.41 -42.92
N ILE A 213 -18.02 -7.48 -42.59
CA ILE A 213 -17.12 -7.59 -41.43
C ILE A 213 -17.93 -7.55 -40.13
N LEU A 214 -18.91 -6.64 -40.05
CA LEU A 214 -19.75 -6.50 -38.86
C LEU A 214 -20.71 -7.68 -38.62
N THR A 215 -20.83 -8.63 -39.54
CA THR A 215 -21.55 -9.90 -39.27
C THR A 215 -20.80 -10.84 -38.31
N GLN A 216 -19.46 -10.71 -38.23
CA GLN A 216 -18.60 -11.61 -37.44
C GLN A 216 -17.77 -10.90 -36.38
N TYR A 217 -17.56 -9.61 -36.52
CA TYR A 217 -16.72 -8.77 -35.66
C TYR A 217 -17.53 -7.59 -35.14
N SER A 218 -17.15 -7.09 -33.95
CA SER A 218 -17.81 -5.91 -33.36
C SER A 218 -17.41 -4.62 -34.10
N ARG A 219 -18.23 -3.59 -33.96
CA ARG A 219 -17.91 -2.24 -34.49
C ARG A 219 -16.63 -1.69 -33.84
N GLU A 220 -16.40 -1.96 -32.56
CA GLU A 220 -15.18 -1.53 -31.85
C GLU A 220 -13.91 -2.16 -32.44
N GLU A 221 -13.95 -3.47 -32.75
CA GLU A 221 -12.84 -4.18 -33.42
C GLU A 221 -12.57 -3.62 -34.82
N TYR A 222 -13.63 -3.30 -35.57
CA TYR A 222 -13.52 -2.70 -36.89
C TYR A 222 -12.88 -1.30 -36.84
N GLU A 223 -13.33 -0.42 -35.94
CA GLU A 223 -12.80 0.93 -35.76
C GLU A 223 -11.32 0.91 -35.29
N LYS A 224 -10.97 0.03 -34.35
CA LYS A 224 -9.58 -0.19 -33.93
C LYS A 224 -8.70 -0.66 -35.08
N ALA A 225 -9.19 -1.59 -35.91
CA ALA A 225 -8.46 -2.07 -37.09
C ALA A 225 -8.20 -0.93 -38.09
N LEU A 226 -9.22 -0.11 -38.36
CA LEU A 226 -9.08 1.06 -39.23
C LEU A 226 -8.08 2.10 -38.73
N ALA A 227 -8.12 2.38 -37.42
CA ALA A 227 -7.18 3.31 -36.78
C ALA A 227 -5.73 2.84 -36.92
N LEU A 228 -5.48 1.54 -36.70
CA LEU A 228 -4.17 0.91 -36.85
C LEU A 228 -3.68 0.74 -38.32
N MET A 229 -4.56 0.90 -39.32
CA MET A 229 -4.18 0.89 -40.72
C MET A 229 -3.80 2.28 -41.26
N LYS A 230 -4.19 3.33 -40.54
CA LYS A 230 -3.90 4.73 -40.88
C LYS A 230 -2.63 5.27 -40.21
N SER A 231 -2.13 4.58 -39.17
CA SER A 231 -0.86 4.89 -38.49
C SER A 231 0.33 4.20 -39.18
#